data_7abad30aa5af28834e9c3a0a53c45ce1
#
_entry.id   7abad30aa5af28834e9c3a0a53c45ce1
#
_cell.length_a   1.000
_cell.length_b   1.000
_cell.length_c   1.000
_cell.angle_alpha   90.00
_cell.angle_beta   90.00
_cell.angle_gamma   90.00
#
_symmetry.space_group_name_H-M   'P 1'
#
loop_
_entity.id
_entity.type
_entity.pdbx_description
1 polymer ?
#
loop_
_entity_poly.entity_id
_entity_poly.type
_entity_poly.pdbx_seq_one_letter_code
_entity_poly.pdbx_strand_id
1 'polypeptide(L)'
;MGCAIIGCGKSLPALAVSNDDLTQLVDTSDEWITTRTGIKSRRIAVGETNVDLAEAAARQAMGLVEGGYCEAPIEPESIDLVVYSTCTPDVLVPSCAALVRRRLGLVNAVAFDVNAACSGFIYAMGVAESMMTASAAGVAGAGRRNKVRRALVIGSERLTRITNWEDRTTCVLFGDGGGAAVVEWDESRAGVLATYMKNDDDDTNALTCPSAFDSPQPFDVNGVSKEAAVAGDPGSARIDEELGVTEAVAAGRPRQSLFMHGQTIFKFAASAMGNAIDEVCKRADVDIDDVKLIVPHQANERIIKYAAKRCGLSLDRFQVSIGERGNASSACVPMALSDAYESGRIQKGDKVILVAFGGGLTSGAVLYEV
;
A
#
# COMPACT_ATOMS: atom_id res chain seq x y z
N MET A 1 -5.66 5.62 25.58
CA MET A 1 -5.77 6.84 24.75
C MET A 1 -5.12 6.56 23.41
N GLY A 2 -5.86 6.47 22.35
CA GLY A 2 -5.26 6.04 21.10
C GLY A 2 -6.04 6.42 19.84
N CYS A 3 -5.40 6.12 18.71
CA CYS A 3 -5.97 6.28 17.38
C CYS A 3 -6.80 5.04 17.04
N ALA A 4 -8.12 5.16 17.06
CA ALA A 4 -9.03 4.07 16.75
C ALA A 4 -9.45 4.10 15.27
N ILE A 5 -9.53 2.95 14.64
CA ILE A 5 -10.12 2.81 13.30
C ILE A 5 -11.65 2.81 13.48
N ILE A 6 -12.31 3.83 12.93
CA ILE A 6 -13.77 4.02 13.02
C ILE A 6 -14.49 3.74 11.71
N GLY A 7 -13.75 3.53 10.64
CA GLY A 7 -14.29 3.16 9.35
C GLY A 7 -13.22 2.63 8.42
N CYS A 8 -13.60 1.72 7.53
CA CYS A 8 -12.75 1.23 6.44
C CYS A 8 -13.60 0.87 5.21
N GLY A 9 -12.98 0.99 4.04
CA GLY A 9 -13.63 0.72 2.77
C GLY A 9 -12.63 0.24 1.72
N LYS A 10 -13.18 -0.34 0.66
CA LYS A 10 -12.40 -0.88 -0.47
C LYS A 10 -13.03 -0.52 -1.79
N SER A 11 -12.22 -0.48 -2.82
CA SER A 11 -12.67 -0.34 -4.21
C SER A 11 -11.88 -1.30 -5.10
N LEU A 12 -12.60 -2.03 -5.92
CA LEU A 12 -12.05 -2.97 -6.88
C LEU A 12 -12.49 -2.56 -8.28
N PRO A 13 -11.57 -2.52 -9.27
CA PRO A 13 -11.95 -2.38 -10.67
C PRO A 13 -12.98 -3.42 -11.11
N ALA A 14 -13.86 -3.04 -12.03
CA ALA A 14 -14.91 -3.93 -12.52
C ALA A 14 -14.34 -5.13 -13.29
N LEU A 15 -13.27 -4.94 -14.08
CA LEU A 15 -12.67 -6.01 -14.87
C LEU A 15 -11.90 -6.99 -13.97
N ALA A 16 -12.35 -8.24 -13.98
CA ALA A 16 -11.61 -9.37 -13.43
C ALA A 16 -10.96 -10.16 -14.57
N VAL A 17 -9.65 -10.35 -14.49
CA VAL A 17 -8.85 -11.13 -15.46
C VAL A 17 -8.42 -12.42 -14.79
N SER A 18 -8.82 -13.57 -15.35
CA SER A 18 -8.47 -14.90 -14.86
C SER A 18 -7.05 -15.29 -15.23
N ASN A 19 -6.56 -16.39 -14.66
CA ASN A 19 -5.28 -16.96 -15.08
C ASN A 19 -5.33 -17.49 -16.51
N ASP A 20 -6.47 -18.00 -16.95
CA ASP A 20 -6.66 -18.49 -18.33
C ASP A 20 -6.61 -17.35 -19.34
N ASP A 21 -7.12 -16.16 -19.01
CA ASP A 21 -7.02 -14.99 -19.88
C ASP A 21 -5.54 -14.60 -20.11
N LEU A 22 -4.68 -14.76 -19.10
CA LEU A 22 -3.24 -14.43 -19.22
C LEU A 22 -2.48 -15.40 -20.13
N THR A 23 -3.01 -16.58 -20.40
CA THR A 23 -2.40 -17.52 -21.36
C THR A 23 -2.38 -16.98 -22.78
N GLN A 24 -3.18 -15.96 -23.08
CA GLN A 24 -3.19 -15.25 -24.35
C GLN A 24 -2.04 -14.23 -24.48
N LEU A 25 -1.40 -13.88 -23.38
CA LEU A 25 -0.32 -12.87 -23.34
C LEU A 25 1.06 -13.51 -23.13
N VAL A 26 1.14 -14.51 -22.24
CA VAL A 26 2.40 -15.16 -21.86
C VAL A 26 2.24 -16.68 -21.74
N ASP A 27 3.32 -17.42 -21.90
CA ASP A 27 3.35 -18.88 -21.71
C ASP A 27 3.18 -19.25 -20.22
N THR A 28 1.94 -19.53 -19.81
CA THR A 28 1.56 -19.83 -18.42
C THR A 28 0.34 -20.74 -18.34
N SER A 29 -0.10 -21.10 -17.15
CA SER A 29 -1.36 -21.84 -16.91
C SER A 29 -1.97 -21.47 -15.56
N ASP A 30 -3.27 -21.72 -15.36
CA ASP A 30 -3.93 -21.54 -14.06
C ASP A 30 -3.23 -22.34 -12.98
N GLU A 31 -2.92 -23.61 -13.23
CA GLU A 31 -2.20 -24.48 -12.29
C GLU A 31 -0.85 -23.89 -11.89
N TRP A 32 -0.08 -23.39 -12.89
CA TRP A 32 1.25 -22.81 -12.63
C TRP A 32 1.18 -21.56 -11.75
N ILE A 33 0.21 -20.66 -12.00
CA ILE A 33 0.03 -19.42 -11.22
C ILE A 33 -0.52 -19.76 -9.84
N THR A 34 -1.62 -20.50 -9.76
CA THR A 34 -2.32 -20.78 -8.49
C THR A 34 -1.43 -21.54 -7.50
N THR A 35 -0.70 -22.55 -7.93
CA THR A 35 0.19 -23.33 -7.04
C THR A 35 1.35 -22.50 -6.48
N ARG A 36 1.81 -21.49 -7.22
CA ARG A 36 2.96 -20.64 -6.83
C ARG A 36 2.57 -19.40 -6.05
N THR A 37 1.35 -18.90 -6.24
CA THR A 37 0.96 -17.57 -5.74
C THR A 37 -0.32 -17.58 -4.92
N GLY A 38 -1.22 -18.53 -5.15
CA GLY A 38 -2.58 -18.54 -4.66
C GLY A 38 -3.55 -17.69 -5.49
N ILE A 39 -3.06 -16.96 -6.51
CA ILE A 39 -3.88 -16.06 -7.33
C ILE A 39 -4.66 -16.87 -8.38
N LYS A 40 -5.97 -16.61 -8.47
CA LYS A 40 -6.88 -17.17 -9.48
C LYS A 40 -7.32 -16.10 -10.49
N SER A 41 -7.47 -14.87 -10.02
CA SER A 41 -7.78 -13.70 -10.84
C SER A 41 -7.15 -12.44 -10.27
N ARG A 42 -7.12 -11.37 -11.08
CA ARG A 42 -6.72 -10.02 -10.65
C ARG A 42 -7.71 -9.00 -11.16
N ARG A 43 -7.77 -7.86 -10.49
CA ARG A 43 -8.59 -6.74 -10.89
C ARG A 43 -7.75 -5.74 -11.66
N ILE A 44 -8.26 -5.28 -12.80
CA ILE A 44 -7.54 -4.36 -13.70
C ILE A 44 -8.40 -3.15 -13.97
N ALA A 45 -7.86 -1.97 -13.67
CA ALA A 45 -8.53 -0.70 -13.94
C ALA A 45 -8.40 -0.35 -15.43
N VAL A 46 -9.56 -0.29 -16.09
CA VAL A 46 -9.69 0.12 -17.49
C VAL A 46 -10.60 1.34 -17.52
N GLY A 47 -9.96 2.52 -17.51
CA GLY A 47 -10.68 3.79 -17.43
C GLY A 47 -10.75 4.41 -16.05
N GLU A 48 -10.81 3.60 -14.97
CA GLU A 48 -10.69 4.12 -13.61
C GLU A 48 -9.27 4.63 -13.34
N THR A 49 -9.16 5.78 -12.72
CA THR A 49 -7.89 6.34 -12.23
C THR A 49 -7.56 5.81 -10.84
N ASN A 50 -6.31 5.97 -10.40
CA ASN A 50 -5.93 5.65 -9.03
C ASN A 50 -6.75 6.46 -8.01
N VAL A 51 -7.00 7.74 -8.32
CA VAL A 51 -7.84 8.63 -7.49
C VAL A 51 -9.30 8.19 -7.47
N ASP A 52 -9.86 7.63 -8.56
CA ASP A 52 -11.23 7.09 -8.57
C ASP A 52 -11.37 5.91 -7.62
N LEU A 53 -10.42 4.99 -7.63
CA LEU A 53 -10.38 3.84 -6.72
C LEU A 53 -10.27 4.29 -5.26
N ALA A 54 -9.39 5.25 -5.00
CA ALA A 54 -9.21 5.82 -3.68
C ALA A 54 -10.46 6.55 -3.16
N GLU A 55 -11.09 7.37 -4.00
CA GLU A 55 -12.32 8.08 -3.66
C GLU A 55 -13.45 7.10 -3.31
N ALA A 56 -13.65 6.06 -4.12
CA ALA A 56 -14.68 5.07 -3.87
C ALA A 56 -14.46 4.32 -2.55
N ALA A 57 -13.22 3.91 -2.25
CA ALA A 57 -12.86 3.29 -0.98
C ALA A 57 -13.07 4.24 0.21
N ALA A 58 -12.68 5.52 0.07
CA ALA A 58 -12.84 6.53 1.11
C ALA A 58 -14.31 6.83 1.40
N ARG A 59 -15.17 6.89 0.38
CA ARG A 59 -16.62 7.07 0.57
C ARG A 59 -17.24 5.94 1.40
N GLN A 60 -16.83 4.69 1.20
CA GLN A 60 -17.26 3.57 2.04
C GLN A 60 -16.70 3.72 3.46
N ALA A 61 -15.41 4.02 3.62
CA ALA A 61 -14.80 4.20 4.93
C ALA A 61 -15.44 5.32 5.76
N MET A 62 -15.99 6.34 5.10
CA MET A 62 -16.70 7.46 5.72
C MET A 62 -18.21 7.18 5.91
N GLY A 63 -18.73 6.03 5.46
CA GLY A 63 -20.17 5.71 5.53
C GLY A 63 -21.05 6.62 4.63
N LEU A 64 -20.48 7.19 3.56
CA LEU A 64 -21.20 8.04 2.61
C LEU A 64 -21.89 7.24 1.50
N VAL A 65 -21.54 5.98 1.35
CA VAL A 65 -22.14 5.02 0.42
C VAL A 65 -22.17 3.64 1.08
N GLU A 66 -22.98 2.73 0.55
CA GLU A 66 -23.05 1.34 1.02
C GLU A 66 -21.72 0.60 0.80
N GLY A 67 -21.46 -0.38 1.67
CA GLY A 67 -20.24 -1.21 1.67
C GLY A 67 -19.21 -0.71 2.67
N GLY A 68 -18.20 -1.54 2.92
CA GLY A 68 -17.20 -1.28 3.94
C GLY A 68 -17.73 -1.38 5.36
N TYR A 69 -17.01 -0.77 6.27
CA TYR A 69 -17.38 -0.64 7.68
C TYR A 69 -17.27 0.83 8.10
N CYS A 70 -18.27 1.32 8.80
CA CYS A 70 -18.22 2.64 9.44
C CYS A 70 -19.10 2.62 10.68
N GLU A 71 -18.57 3.08 11.83
CA GLU A 71 -19.33 3.12 13.08
C GLU A 71 -20.54 4.08 13.01
N ALA A 72 -20.35 5.19 12.31
CA ALA A 72 -21.39 6.16 11.98
C ALA A 72 -20.93 7.01 10.80
N PRO A 73 -21.84 7.55 9.96
CA PRO A 73 -21.47 8.45 8.86
C PRO A 73 -20.60 9.61 9.34
N ILE A 74 -19.55 9.88 8.59
CA ILE A 74 -18.51 10.86 8.93
C ILE A 74 -18.64 12.07 8.01
N GLU A 75 -18.87 13.24 8.62
CA GLU A 75 -18.97 14.51 7.90
C GLU A 75 -17.62 14.86 7.26
N PRO A 76 -17.58 15.23 5.97
CA PRO A 76 -16.35 15.58 5.25
C PRO A 76 -15.51 16.65 5.93
N GLU A 77 -16.15 17.66 6.51
CA GLU A 77 -15.50 18.77 7.19
C GLU A 77 -14.82 18.37 8.51
N SER A 78 -15.14 17.17 9.04
CA SER A 78 -14.52 16.65 10.26
C SER A 78 -13.20 15.94 10.04
N ILE A 79 -12.80 15.71 8.78
CA ILE A 79 -11.49 15.15 8.44
C ILE A 79 -10.42 16.26 8.44
N ASP A 80 -9.39 16.09 9.25
CA ASP A 80 -8.30 17.06 9.44
C ASP A 80 -7.06 16.72 8.63
N LEU A 81 -6.89 15.44 8.25
CA LEU A 81 -5.71 14.92 7.59
C LEU A 81 -6.06 13.86 6.54
N VAL A 82 -5.41 13.91 5.39
CA VAL A 82 -5.39 12.83 4.40
C VAL A 82 -3.95 12.40 4.16
N VAL A 83 -3.62 11.14 4.47
CA VAL A 83 -2.35 10.51 4.12
C VAL A 83 -2.61 9.44 3.08
N TYR A 84 -2.09 9.64 1.89
CA TYR A 84 -2.33 8.76 0.76
C TYR A 84 -1.05 8.02 0.37
N SER A 85 -1.08 6.70 0.42
CA SER A 85 0.05 5.89 0.00
C SER A 85 -0.14 5.37 -1.42
N THR A 86 0.84 5.66 -2.27
CA THR A 86 0.88 5.13 -3.64
C THR A 86 2.30 5.18 -4.22
N CYS A 87 2.65 4.20 -5.05
CA CYS A 87 3.80 4.24 -5.96
C CYS A 87 3.38 4.41 -7.43
N THR A 88 2.07 4.50 -7.71
CA THR A 88 1.49 4.67 -9.04
C THR A 88 0.54 5.88 -9.13
N PRO A 89 1.00 7.09 -8.75
CA PRO A 89 0.15 8.27 -8.77
C PRO A 89 -0.36 8.57 -10.19
N ASP A 90 -1.58 9.12 -10.31
CA ASP A 90 -2.12 9.53 -11.61
C ASP A 90 -1.36 10.71 -12.21
N VAL A 91 -0.89 11.61 -11.35
CA VAL A 91 -0.13 12.82 -11.69
C VAL A 91 0.90 13.10 -10.61
N LEU A 92 1.96 13.84 -10.96
CA LEU A 92 2.99 14.25 -9.99
C LEU A 92 2.56 15.43 -9.12
N VAL A 93 1.85 16.37 -9.74
CA VAL A 93 1.36 17.60 -9.11
C VAL A 93 -0.01 17.93 -9.71
N PRO A 94 -1.04 18.14 -8.87
CA PRO A 94 -1.06 18.03 -7.41
C PRO A 94 -0.97 16.57 -6.93
N SER A 95 -0.71 16.33 -5.63
CA SER A 95 -0.72 14.99 -5.05
C SER A 95 -2.08 14.29 -5.18
N CYS A 96 -2.10 12.95 -5.21
CA CYS A 96 -3.35 12.17 -5.22
C CYS A 96 -4.21 12.47 -3.99
N ALA A 97 -3.60 12.65 -2.82
CA ALA A 97 -4.29 13.09 -1.61
C ALA A 97 -5.03 14.42 -1.78
N ALA A 98 -4.40 15.40 -2.47
CA ALA A 98 -5.03 16.70 -2.73
C ALA A 98 -6.23 16.58 -3.69
N LEU A 99 -6.15 15.65 -4.67
CA LEU A 99 -7.26 15.37 -5.58
C LEU A 99 -8.43 14.72 -4.85
N VAL A 100 -8.18 13.68 -4.03
CA VAL A 100 -9.22 13.02 -3.21
C VAL A 100 -9.83 14.00 -2.22
N ARG A 101 -8.99 14.78 -1.51
CA ARG A 101 -9.44 15.84 -0.60
C ARG A 101 -10.46 16.77 -1.27
N ARG A 102 -10.15 17.24 -2.47
CA ARG A 102 -11.02 18.13 -3.24
C ARG A 102 -12.34 17.45 -3.64
N ARG A 103 -12.27 16.20 -4.13
CA ARG A 103 -13.44 15.45 -4.61
C ARG A 103 -14.41 15.08 -3.50
N LEU A 104 -13.89 14.81 -2.32
CA LEU A 104 -14.68 14.47 -1.12
C LEU A 104 -15.12 15.71 -0.32
N GLY A 105 -14.70 16.92 -0.69
CA GLY A 105 -15.05 18.14 0.04
C GLY A 105 -14.40 18.26 1.42
N LEU A 106 -13.23 17.66 1.65
CA LEU A 106 -12.53 17.66 2.94
C LEU A 106 -11.83 19.00 3.17
N VAL A 107 -12.61 20.06 3.31
CA VAL A 107 -12.12 21.46 3.27
C VAL A 107 -11.11 21.80 4.36
N ASN A 108 -11.19 21.13 5.52
CA ASN A 108 -10.32 21.37 6.66
C ASN A 108 -9.04 20.51 6.63
N ALA A 109 -8.98 19.48 5.79
CA ALA A 109 -7.89 18.52 5.79
C ALA A 109 -6.59 19.08 5.18
N VAL A 110 -5.46 18.81 5.83
CA VAL A 110 -4.14 18.80 5.20
C VAL A 110 -3.99 17.48 4.42
N ALA A 111 -3.41 17.50 3.22
CA ALA A 111 -3.35 16.33 2.37
C ALA A 111 -2.00 16.20 1.66
N PHE A 112 -1.40 15.01 1.71
CA PHE A 112 -0.14 14.70 1.04
C PHE A 112 -0.01 13.19 0.76
N ASP A 113 0.84 12.85 -0.22
CA ASP A 113 1.17 11.48 -0.57
C ASP A 113 2.43 11.02 0.16
N VAL A 114 2.48 9.70 0.43
CA VAL A 114 3.68 9.00 0.92
C VAL A 114 3.95 7.80 0.00
N ASN A 115 5.21 7.42 -0.15
CA ASN A 115 5.62 6.24 -0.90
C ASN A 115 6.58 5.38 -0.05
N ALA A 116 6.13 4.18 0.28
CA ALA A 116 6.93 3.11 0.87
C ALA A 116 6.54 1.77 0.23
N ALA A 117 6.30 1.80 -1.09
CA ALA A 117 5.85 0.67 -1.89
C ALA A 117 4.69 -0.10 -1.20
N CYS A 118 4.77 -1.44 -1.15
CA CYS A 118 3.69 -2.26 -0.57
C CYS A 118 3.50 -2.06 0.95
N SER A 119 4.49 -1.50 1.66
CA SER A 119 4.37 -1.14 3.09
C SER A 119 3.68 0.21 3.30
N GLY A 120 3.37 0.92 2.23
CA GLY A 120 2.98 2.32 2.28
C GLY A 120 1.76 2.62 3.13
N PHE A 121 0.75 1.73 3.15
CA PHE A 121 -0.41 1.93 4.03
C PHE A 121 -0.01 1.87 5.52
N ILE A 122 0.88 0.96 5.91
CA ILE A 122 1.39 0.87 7.28
C ILE A 122 2.16 2.14 7.66
N TYR A 123 3.00 2.65 6.75
CA TYR A 123 3.74 3.89 6.95
C TYR A 123 2.79 5.10 7.03
N ALA A 124 1.75 5.14 6.20
CA ALA A 124 0.72 6.19 6.24
C ALA A 124 -0.05 6.17 7.58
N MET A 125 -0.38 4.97 8.11
CA MET A 125 -0.98 4.81 9.43
C MET A 125 -0.06 5.34 10.54
N GLY A 126 1.24 5.00 10.50
CA GLY A 126 2.21 5.48 11.49
C GLY A 126 2.42 7.00 11.43
N VAL A 127 2.40 7.60 10.23
CA VAL A 127 2.46 9.06 10.06
C VAL A 127 1.19 9.71 10.65
N ALA A 128 0.01 9.20 10.32
CA ALA A 128 -1.25 9.72 10.84
C ALA A 128 -1.30 9.64 12.37
N GLU A 129 -0.97 8.47 12.94
CA GLU A 129 -0.89 8.26 14.39
C GLU A 129 0.06 9.26 15.07
N SER A 130 1.26 9.44 14.51
CA SER A 130 2.26 10.37 15.06
C SER A 130 1.76 11.83 15.05
N MET A 131 1.11 12.26 13.96
CA MET A 131 0.55 13.62 13.85
C MET A 131 -0.62 13.82 14.81
N MET A 132 -1.49 12.82 14.99
CA MET A 132 -2.63 12.86 15.91
C MET A 132 -2.15 12.89 17.37
N THR A 133 -1.17 12.06 17.73
CA THR A 133 -0.56 12.01 19.06
C THR A 133 0.11 13.34 19.42
N ALA A 134 0.90 13.90 18.50
CA ALA A 134 1.53 15.20 18.70
C ALA A 134 0.49 16.32 18.88
N SER A 135 -0.59 16.27 18.11
CA SER A 135 -1.72 17.21 18.22
C SER A 135 -2.43 17.10 19.56
N ALA A 136 -2.71 15.89 20.03
CA ALA A 136 -3.37 15.63 21.32
C ALA A 136 -2.48 16.06 22.51
N ALA A 137 -1.17 15.84 22.42
CA ALA A 137 -0.20 16.26 23.44
C ALA A 137 0.01 17.78 23.48
N GLY A 138 -0.57 18.56 22.55
CA GLY A 138 -0.41 20.02 22.50
C GLY A 138 1.02 20.46 22.21
N VAL A 139 1.81 19.67 21.49
CA VAL A 139 3.19 19.99 21.14
C VAL A 139 3.24 21.32 20.37
N ALA A 140 4.03 22.27 20.83
CA ALA A 140 4.19 23.58 20.22
C ALA A 140 4.73 23.43 18.79
N GLY A 141 3.98 23.94 17.81
CA GLY A 141 4.29 23.80 16.38
C GLY A 141 3.40 22.81 15.63
N ALA A 142 2.82 21.81 16.29
CA ALA A 142 1.76 20.96 15.72
C ALA A 142 0.41 21.70 15.63
N GLY A 143 0.48 23.00 15.52
CA GLY A 143 -0.56 23.93 15.11
C GLY A 143 -1.68 24.20 16.09
N ARG A 144 -1.67 25.36 16.71
CA ARG A 144 -2.90 25.97 17.28
C ARG A 144 -4.03 26.11 16.25
N ARG A 145 -3.75 25.89 14.97
CA ARG A 145 -4.71 26.05 13.85
C ARG A 145 -5.18 24.74 13.22
N ASN A 146 -4.43 23.64 13.32
CA ASN A 146 -4.80 22.35 12.73
C ASN A 146 -4.66 21.25 13.78
N LYS A 147 -5.65 21.16 14.69
CA LYS A 147 -5.76 19.95 15.51
C LYS A 147 -6.10 18.78 14.58
N VAL A 148 -5.27 17.74 14.58
CA VAL A 148 -5.53 16.52 13.85
C VAL A 148 -6.23 15.55 14.80
N ARG A 149 -7.54 15.42 14.65
CA ARG A 149 -8.37 14.50 15.41
C ARG A 149 -8.82 13.33 14.56
N ARG A 150 -9.14 13.57 13.27
CA ARG A 150 -9.54 12.54 12.34
C ARG A 150 -8.64 12.54 11.10
N ALA A 151 -8.15 11.37 10.75
CA ALA A 151 -7.35 11.16 9.56
C ALA A 151 -8.00 10.14 8.64
N LEU A 152 -8.03 10.44 7.34
CA LEU A 152 -8.32 9.51 6.27
C LEU A 152 -6.99 8.97 5.74
N VAL A 153 -6.75 7.67 5.93
CA VAL A 153 -5.54 6.98 5.48
C VAL A 153 -5.91 6.10 4.29
N ILE A 154 -5.23 6.27 3.18
CA ILE A 154 -5.54 5.61 1.90
C ILE A 154 -4.33 4.83 1.41
N GLY A 155 -4.57 3.61 0.89
CA GLY A 155 -3.64 2.88 0.05
C GLY A 155 -4.34 2.56 -1.26
N SER A 156 -3.85 3.09 -2.38
CA SER A 156 -4.47 2.86 -3.68
C SER A 156 -3.43 2.80 -4.80
N GLU A 157 -3.62 1.84 -5.71
CA GLU A 157 -2.62 1.53 -6.73
C GLU A 157 -3.25 1.12 -8.05
N ARG A 158 -2.54 1.47 -9.13
CA ARG A 158 -2.71 0.92 -10.46
C ARG A 158 -1.40 0.29 -10.92
N LEU A 159 -1.03 -0.84 -10.33
CA LEU A 159 0.23 -1.54 -10.65
C LEU A 159 0.27 -2.03 -12.09
N THR A 160 -0.90 -2.23 -12.70
CA THR A 160 -1.00 -2.63 -14.11
C THR A 160 -0.37 -1.61 -15.07
N ARG A 161 -0.24 -0.33 -14.67
CA ARG A 161 0.43 0.74 -15.46
C ARG A 161 1.94 0.59 -15.55
N ILE A 162 2.54 -0.09 -14.56
CA ILE A 162 3.98 -0.30 -14.46
C ILE A 162 4.35 -1.80 -14.58
N THR A 163 3.39 -2.64 -14.97
CA THR A 163 3.59 -4.07 -15.21
C THR A 163 4.09 -4.28 -16.64
N ASN A 164 5.18 -5.02 -16.81
CA ASN A 164 5.57 -5.52 -18.12
C ASN A 164 4.75 -6.78 -18.44
N TRP A 165 3.81 -6.66 -19.37
CA TRP A 165 2.89 -7.73 -19.73
C TRP A 165 3.53 -8.86 -20.55
N GLU A 166 4.77 -8.71 -21.01
CA GLU A 166 5.57 -9.73 -21.67
C GLU A 166 6.42 -10.55 -20.68
N ASP A 167 6.51 -10.10 -19.42
CA ASP A 167 7.27 -10.78 -18.38
C ASP A 167 6.34 -11.63 -17.49
N ARG A 168 6.24 -12.93 -17.78
CA ARG A 168 5.41 -13.85 -17.01
C ARG A 168 5.80 -13.99 -15.54
N THR A 169 7.00 -13.53 -15.14
CA THR A 169 7.43 -13.61 -13.74
C THR A 169 6.79 -12.53 -12.86
N THR A 170 6.30 -11.47 -13.49
CA THR A 170 5.69 -10.31 -12.81
C THR A 170 4.23 -10.09 -13.19
N CYS A 171 3.86 -10.18 -14.48
CA CYS A 171 2.51 -9.84 -14.95
C CYS A 171 1.40 -10.71 -14.34
N VAL A 172 1.71 -11.93 -13.92
CA VAL A 172 0.75 -12.85 -13.28
C VAL A 172 0.41 -12.47 -11.84
N LEU A 173 1.16 -11.53 -11.21
CA LEU A 173 1.04 -11.22 -9.80
C LEU A 173 0.14 -10.02 -9.53
N PHE A 174 0.28 -8.96 -10.33
CA PHE A 174 -0.21 -7.64 -9.98
C PHE A 174 -1.64 -7.38 -10.43
N GLY A 175 -2.33 -6.56 -9.63
CA GLY A 175 -3.66 -6.03 -9.91
C GLY A 175 -3.78 -4.61 -9.37
N ASP A 176 -4.94 -4.01 -9.55
CA ASP A 176 -5.28 -2.66 -9.15
C ASP A 176 -6.34 -2.68 -8.05
N GLY A 177 -6.38 -1.63 -7.25
CA GLY A 177 -7.39 -1.47 -6.22
C GLY A 177 -7.12 -0.29 -5.30
N GLY A 178 -8.12 0.07 -4.53
CA GLY A 178 -8.05 1.09 -3.50
C GLY A 178 -8.62 0.59 -2.17
N GLY A 179 -8.01 1.00 -1.08
CA GLY A 179 -8.54 0.79 0.26
C GLY A 179 -8.30 2.02 1.14
N ALA A 180 -9.18 2.23 2.10
CA ALA A 180 -9.11 3.38 3.00
C ALA A 180 -9.52 3.00 4.41
N ALA A 181 -8.97 3.73 5.39
CA ALA A 181 -9.44 3.70 6.77
C ALA A 181 -9.59 5.13 7.30
N VAL A 182 -10.61 5.37 8.10
CA VAL A 182 -10.73 6.58 8.92
C VAL A 182 -10.28 6.25 10.33
N VAL A 183 -9.33 7.03 10.83
CA VAL A 183 -8.75 6.91 12.16
C VAL A 183 -9.17 8.13 12.99
N GLU A 184 -9.64 7.92 14.21
CA GLU A 184 -10.00 9.00 15.13
C GLU A 184 -9.21 8.90 16.42
N TRP A 185 -8.72 10.04 16.91
CA TRP A 185 -8.18 10.15 18.26
C TRP A 185 -9.30 10.17 19.27
N ASP A 186 -9.34 9.14 20.13
CA ASP A 186 -10.29 9.01 21.23
C ASP A 186 -9.56 8.63 22.52
N GLU A 187 -9.68 9.48 23.55
CA GLU A 187 -9.03 9.27 24.84
C GLU A 187 -9.61 8.08 25.61
N SER A 188 -10.82 7.63 25.27
CA SER A 188 -11.51 6.51 25.92
C SER A 188 -11.20 5.16 25.30
N ARG A 189 -10.56 5.13 24.11
CA ARG A 189 -10.26 3.91 23.35
C ARG A 189 -8.77 3.56 23.44
N ALA A 190 -8.46 2.28 23.37
CA ALA A 190 -7.08 1.80 23.26
C ALA A 190 -6.51 2.15 21.87
N GLY A 191 -7.21 1.80 20.82
CA GLY A 191 -6.81 2.09 19.44
C GLY A 191 -5.44 1.47 19.07
N VAL A 192 -4.57 2.24 18.44
CA VAL A 192 -3.20 1.79 18.10
C VAL A 192 -2.39 1.60 19.39
N LEU A 193 -1.91 0.38 19.61
CA LEU A 193 -1.10 -0.04 20.74
C LEU A 193 0.39 0.06 20.45
N ALA A 194 0.79 -0.29 19.23
CA ALA A 194 2.18 -0.19 18.78
C ALA A 194 2.25 -0.05 17.26
N THR A 195 3.25 0.71 16.81
CA THR A 195 3.63 0.84 15.40
C THR A 195 5.12 0.46 15.24
N TYR A 196 5.41 -0.29 14.19
CA TYR A 196 6.76 -0.66 13.77
C TYR A 196 6.96 -0.33 12.30
N MET A 197 8.04 0.35 11.98
CA MET A 197 8.48 0.63 10.61
C MET A 197 9.99 0.42 10.53
N LYS A 198 10.45 -0.21 9.46
CA LYS A 198 11.87 -0.50 9.23
C LYS A 198 12.19 -0.49 7.75
N ASN A 199 13.37 0.06 7.42
CA ASN A 199 14.02 -0.13 6.14
C ASN A 199 15.21 -1.07 6.32
N ASP A 200 15.37 -2.02 5.41
CA ASP A 200 16.54 -2.88 5.28
C ASP A 200 17.27 -2.54 3.99
N ASP A 201 18.59 -2.67 3.98
CA ASP A 201 19.40 -2.43 2.78
C ASP A 201 19.07 -3.46 1.68
N ASP A 202 19.04 -3.00 0.44
CA ASP A 202 18.81 -3.83 -0.75
C ASP A 202 19.98 -3.73 -1.72
N ASP A 203 21.09 -4.39 -1.37
CA ASP A 203 22.29 -4.43 -2.23
C ASP A 203 22.05 -5.13 -3.59
N THR A 204 20.87 -5.73 -3.76
CA THR A 204 20.52 -6.51 -4.96
C THR A 204 19.51 -5.83 -5.87
N ASN A 205 19.00 -4.66 -5.50
CA ASN A 205 17.93 -3.96 -6.21
C ASN A 205 16.76 -4.91 -6.53
N ALA A 206 16.34 -5.70 -5.53
CA ALA A 206 15.45 -6.85 -5.72
C ALA A 206 14.05 -6.47 -6.20
N LEU A 207 13.62 -5.22 -5.97
CA LEU A 207 12.34 -4.70 -6.47
C LEU A 207 12.49 -3.22 -6.78
N THR A 208 12.54 -2.89 -8.06
CA THR A 208 12.71 -1.52 -8.54
C THR A 208 11.72 -1.17 -9.65
N CYS A 209 11.46 0.11 -9.83
CA CYS A 209 10.71 0.66 -10.95
C CYS A 209 11.25 2.06 -11.24
N PRO A 210 12.13 2.23 -12.25
CA PRO A 210 12.62 3.55 -12.63
C PRO A 210 11.50 4.49 -13.05
N SER A 211 11.63 5.76 -12.76
CA SER A 211 10.68 6.77 -13.24
C SER A 211 10.89 7.06 -14.73
N ALA A 212 9.85 7.55 -15.41
CA ALA A 212 9.90 7.99 -16.81
C ALA A 212 9.97 9.52 -16.95
N PHE A 213 10.65 10.21 -16.02
CA PHE A 213 10.79 11.68 -16.05
C PHE A 213 11.90 12.13 -16.98
N ASP A 214 11.80 11.80 -18.27
CA ASP A 214 12.80 12.11 -19.30
C ASP A 214 12.33 13.28 -20.18
N SER A 215 12.03 14.43 -19.55
CA SER A 215 11.86 15.66 -20.33
C SER A 215 13.23 16.12 -20.84
N PRO A 216 13.41 16.30 -22.14
CA PRO A 216 14.64 16.84 -22.68
C PRO A 216 14.98 18.18 -22.03
N GLN A 217 16.20 18.30 -21.49
CA GLN A 217 16.68 19.53 -20.89
C GLN A 217 17.69 20.19 -21.82
N PRO A 218 17.49 21.45 -22.21
CA PRO A 218 18.40 22.13 -23.14
C PRO A 218 19.62 22.70 -22.38
N PHE A 219 20.19 21.92 -21.44
CA PHE A 219 21.30 22.34 -20.61
C PHE A 219 22.34 21.23 -20.46
N ASP A 220 23.61 21.60 -20.46
CA ASP A 220 24.75 20.80 -20.03
C ASP A 220 25.53 21.54 -18.95
N VAL A 221 26.68 20.98 -18.52
CA VAL A 221 27.55 21.60 -17.50
C VAL A 221 28.13 22.96 -17.92
N ASN A 222 28.06 23.34 -19.20
CA ASN A 222 28.55 24.59 -19.74
C ASN A 222 27.43 25.62 -20.00
N GLY A 223 26.17 25.25 -19.81
CA GLY A 223 25.01 26.12 -19.99
C GLY A 223 23.97 25.61 -20.97
N VAL A 224 23.39 26.49 -21.79
CA VAL A 224 22.37 26.11 -22.78
C VAL A 224 23.00 25.32 -23.93
N SER A 225 22.48 24.11 -24.21
CA SER A 225 22.94 23.22 -25.26
C SER A 225 21.73 22.61 -25.99
N LYS A 226 21.67 22.83 -27.32
CA LYS A 226 20.65 22.20 -28.16
C LYS A 226 20.89 20.69 -28.33
N GLU A 227 22.15 20.28 -28.29
CA GLU A 227 22.56 18.88 -28.36
C GLU A 227 22.13 18.12 -27.08
N ALA A 228 22.26 18.73 -25.91
CA ALA A 228 21.79 18.18 -24.64
C ALA A 228 20.28 17.91 -24.63
N ALA A 229 19.50 18.75 -25.29
CA ALA A 229 18.04 18.56 -25.39
C ALA A 229 17.63 17.26 -26.12
N VAL A 230 18.54 16.65 -26.86
CA VAL A 230 18.30 15.40 -27.65
C VAL A 230 18.93 14.17 -27.00
N ALA A 231 19.93 14.36 -26.14
CA ALA A 231 20.74 13.27 -25.59
C ALA A 231 20.08 12.49 -24.42
N GLY A 232 18.92 12.93 -23.95
CA GLY A 232 18.30 12.40 -22.73
C GLY A 232 18.91 12.96 -21.45
N ASP A 233 18.36 12.56 -20.29
CA ASP A 233 18.86 13.01 -18.98
C ASP A 233 20.00 12.11 -18.48
N PRO A 234 21.23 12.62 -18.32
CA PRO A 234 22.36 11.84 -17.79
C PRO A 234 22.12 11.33 -16.36
N GLY A 235 21.27 12.01 -15.57
CA GLY A 235 20.90 11.60 -14.23
C GLY A 235 20.06 10.31 -14.27
N SER A 236 19.10 10.22 -15.17
CA SER A 236 18.30 9.03 -15.38
C SER A 236 19.15 7.82 -15.79
N ALA A 237 20.11 8.00 -16.71
CA ALA A 237 21.01 6.92 -17.13
C ALA A 237 21.88 6.40 -15.96
N ARG A 238 22.33 7.29 -15.10
CA ARG A 238 23.10 6.95 -13.89
C ARG A 238 22.27 6.18 -12.87
N ILE A 239 21.01 6.54 -12.67
CA ILE A 239 20.07 5.79 -11.82
C ILE A 239 19.78 4.42 -12.40
N ASP A 240 19.60 4.30 -13.72
CA ASP A 240 19.40 2.99 -14.38
C ASP A 240 20.60 2.05 -14.18
N GLU A 241 21.83 2.59 -14.20
CA GLU A 241 23.05 1.85 -13.89
C GLU A 241 23.09 1.40 -12.42
N GLU A 242 22.81 2.31 -11.49
CA GLU A 242 22.73 2.04 -10.03
C GLU A 242 21.71 0.94 -9.73
N LEU A 243 20.55 0.99 -10.38
CA LEU A 243 19.48 0.01 -10.21
C LEU A 243 19.71 -1.30 -10.98
N GLY A 244 20.75 -1.38 -11.83
CA GLY A 244 21.07 -2.57 -12.63
C GLY A 244 20.05 -2.89 -13.74
N VAL A 245 19.33 -1.89 -14.25
CA VAL A 245 18.28 -2.08 -15.27
C VAL A 245 18.69 -1.67 -16.67
N THR A 246 19.87 -1.09 -16.86
CA THR A 246 20.37 -0.55 -18.13
C THR A 246 20.30 -1.56 -19.29
N GLU A 247 20.77 -2.79 -19.07
CA GLU A 247 20.77 -3.83 -20.11
C GLU A 247 19.35 -4.25 -20.51
N ALA A 248 18.44 -4.40 -19.54
CA ALA A 248 17.06 -4.76 -19.81
C ALA A 248 16.32 -3.67 -20.58
N VAL A 249 16.55 -2.40 -20.24
CA VAL A 249 15.99 -1.24 -20.95
C VAL A 249 16.56 -1.16 -22.37
N ALA A 250 17.87 -1.34 -22.55
CA ALA A 250 18.51 -1.38 -23.86
C ALA A 250 18.01 -2.54 -24.74
N ALA A 251 17.59 -3.66 -24.12
CA ALA A 251 16.97 -4.80 -24.80
C ALA A 251 15.47 -4.59 -25.14
N GLY A 252 14.92 -3.39 -24.89
CA GLY A 252 13.56 -3.02 -25.26
C GLY A 252 12.52 -3.16 -24.15
N ARG A 253 12.90 -3.54 -22.93
CA ARG A 253 11.98 -3.53 -21.78
C ARG A 253 11.59 -2.09 -21.45
N PRO A 254 10.28 -1.77 -21.26
CA PRO A 254 9.88 -0.42 -20.90
C PRO A 254 10.59 0.03 -19.61
N ARG A 255 11.24 1.21 -19.64
CA ARG A 255 11.98 1.74 -18.49
C ARG A 255 11.08 1.86 -17.27
N GLN A 256 9.90 2.45 -17.41
CA GLN A 256 8.90 2.54 -16.33
C GLN A 256 8.15 1.21 -16.18
N SER A 257 8.87 0.14 -15.83
CA SER A 257 8.26 -1.14 -15.49
C SER A 257 8.89 -1.73 -14.23
N LEU A 258 8.13 -2.55 -13.53
CA LEU A 258 8.62 -3.27 -12.35
C LEU A 258 9.67 -4.31 -12.74
N PHE A 259 10.83 -4.23 -12.10
CA PHE A 259 11.90 -5.23 -12.15
C PHE A 259 11.90 -5.94 -10.79
N MET A 260 11.83 -7.28 -10.78
CA MET A 260 11.72 -8.04 -9.55
C MET A 260 12.57 -9.31 -9.56
N HIS A 261 13.39 -9.47 -8.54
CA HIS A 261 14.10 -10.71 -8.23
C HIS A 261 13.25 -11.54 -7.24
N GLY A 262 12.29 -12.31 -7.76
CA GLY A 262 11.25 -12.96 -6.97
C GLY A 262 11.76 -13.85 -5.83
N GLN A 263 12.91 -14.54 -5.99
CA GLN A 263 13.50 -15.37 -4.92
C GLN A 263 14.04 -14.53 -3.76
N THR A 264 14.69 -13.40 -4.05
CA THR A 264 15.22 -12.48 -3.05
C THR A 264 14.08 -11.84 -2.27
N ILE A 265 13.08 -11.32 -2.98
CA ILE A 265 11.88 -10.76 -2.35
C ILE A 265 11.15 -11.79 -1.51
N PHE A 266 11.02 -13.05 -1.97
CA PHE A 266 10.38 -14.10 -1.18
C PHE A 266 11.12 -14.37 0.14
N LYS A 267 12.46 -14.48 0.11
CA LYS A 267 13.29 -14.71 1.31
C LYS A 267 13.17 -13.56 2.30
N PHE A 268 13.24 -12.32 1.81
CA PHE A 268 13.06 -11.13 2.63
C PHE A 268 11.66 -11.11 3.26
N ALA A 269 10.62 -11.22 2.45
CA ALA A 269 9.23 -11.16 2.87
C ALA A 269 8.87 -12.18 3.95
N ALA A 270 9.38 -13.41 3.77
CA ALA A 270 9.15 -14.52 4.69
C ALA A 270 9.68 -14.23 6.11
N SER A 271 10.81 -13.54 6.22
CA SER A 271 11.38 -13.14 7.52
C SER A 271 10.80 -11.81 8.01
N ALA A 272 10.67 -10.81 7.14
CA ALA A 272 10.26 -9.46 7.49
C ALA A 272 8.85 -9.42 8.10
N MET A 273 7.89 -10.15 7.50
CA MET A 273 6.51 -10.21 8.03
C MET A 273 6.47 -10.76 9.45
N GLY A 274 7.13 -11.90 9.70
CA GLY A 274 7.17 -12.47 11.05
C GLY A 274 7.90 -11.57 12.05
N ASN A 275 9.04 -10.97 11.67
CA ASN A 275 9.77 -10.04 12.54
C ASN A 275 8.92 -8.81 12.91
N ALA A 276 8.15 -8.26 11.95
CA ALA A 276 7.29 -7.13 12.21
C ALA A 276 6.13 -7.47 13.16
N ILE A 277 5.55 -8.68 13.03
CA ILE A 277 4.55 -9.19 13.97
C ILE A 277 5.13 -9.32 15.38
N ASP A 278 6.27 -9.99 15.52
CA ASP A 278 6.96 -10.17 16.80
C ASP A 278 7.28 -8.82 17.47
N GLU A 279 7.73 -7.84 16.66
CA GLU A 279 8.16 -6.55 17.17
C GLU A 279 6.99 -5.70 17.68
N VAL A 280 5.82 -5.68 16.99
CA VAL A 280 4.66 -4.92 17.52
C VAL A 280 4.07 -5.59 18.76
N CYS A 281 4.03 -6.91 18.83
CA CYS A 281 3.61 -7.64 20.01
C CYS A 281 4.51 -7.29 21.21
N LYS A 282 5.83 -7.32 21.00
CA LYS A 282 6.83 -6.96 22.04
C LYS A 282 6.68 -5.50 22.50
N ARG A 283 6.50 -4.55 21.56
CA ARG A 283 6.34 -3.12 21.91
C ARG A 283 5.07 -2.84 22.69
N ALA A 284 4.00 -3.56 22.39
CA ALA A 284 2.72 -3.42 23.05
C ALA A 284 2.60 -4.24 24.34
N ASP A 285 3.58 -5.11 24.66
CA ASP A 285 3.49 -6.11 25.74
C ASP A 285 2.23 -6.99 25.62
N VAL A 286 1.99 -7.48 24.37
CA VAL A 286 0.83 -8.32 24.01
C VAL A 286 1.31 -9.68 23.56
N ASP A 287 0.71 -10.74 24.10
CA ASP A 287 0.97 -12.10 23.61
C ASP A 287 0.32 -12.30 22.25
N ILE A 288 1.02 -12.98 21.33
CA ILE A 288 0.51 -13.28 19.99
C ILE A 288 -0.77 -14.11 20.04
N ASP A 289 -0.97 -14.91 21.07
CA ASP A 289 -2.19 -15.69 21.27
C ASP A 289 -3.41 -14.83 21.57
N ASP A 290 -3.24 -13.62 22.11
CA ASP A 290 -4.28 -12.63 22.33
C ASP A 290 -4.69 -11.86 21.06
N VAL A 291 -3.90 -11.95 19.98
CA VAL A 291 -4.20 -11.29 18.71
C VAL A 291 -5.27 -12.08 17.97
N LYS A 292 -6.42 -11.49 17.74
CA LYS A 292 -7.56 -12.12 17.07
C LYS A 292 -7.30 -12.40 15.60
N LEU A 293 -6.76 -11.42 14.89
CA LEU A 293 -6.57 -11.47 13.43
C LEU A 293 -5.31 -10.76 13.00
N ILE A 294 -4.62 -11.32 12.03
CA ILE A 294 -3.52 -10.67 11.31
C ILE A 294 -4.01 -10.37 9.89
N VAL A 295 -3.88 -9.12 9.48
CA VAL A 295 -4.23 -8.63 8.13
C VAL A 295 -2.93 -8.32 7.39
N PRO A 296 -2.38 -9.30 6.63
CA PRO A 296 -1.10 -9.14 5.96
C PRO A 296 -1.24 -8.50 4.58
N HIS A 297 -0.14 -7.93 4.09
CA HIS A 297 0.02 -7.64 2.68
C HIS A 297 -0.21 -8.89 1.82
N GLN A 298 -0.97 -8.77 0.75
CA GLN A 298 -1.40 -9.84 -0.14
C GLN A 298 -0.44 -9.99 -1.34
N ALA A 299 0.85 -10.28 -1.08
CA ALA A 299 1.83 -10.44 -2.15
C ALA A 299 1.85 -11.85 -2.76
N ASN A 300 1.72 -12.86 -1.91
CA ASN A 300 1.77 -14.28 -2.27
C ASN A 300 1.26 -15.12 -1.10
N GLU A 301 0.32 -16.03 -1.35
CA GLU A 301 -0.27 -16.87 -0.30
C GLU A 301 0.78 -17.74 0.42
N ARG A 302 1.84 -18.17 -0.29
CA ARG A 302 2.93 -18.95 0.31
C ARG A 302 3.71 -18.16 1.36
N ILE A 303 3.85 -16.84 1.18
CA ILE A 303 4.49 -15.95 2.17
C ILE A 303 3.61 -15.88 3.42
N ILE A 304 2.29 -15.72 3.26
CA ILE A 304 1.34 -15.69 4.38
C ILE A 304 1.36 -17.01 5.14
N LYS A 305 1.33 -18.15 4.43
CA LYS A 305 1.45 -19.49 5.04
C LYS A 305 2.75 -19.68 5.80
N TYR A 306 3.87 -19.14 5.26
CA TYR A 306 5.15 -19.21 5.93
C TYR A 306 5.16 -18.36 7.22
N ALA A 307 4.63 -17.14 7.17
CA ALA A 307 4.53 -16.28 8.35
C ALA A 307 3.64 -16.91 9.44
N ALA A 308 2.50 -17.48 9.07
CA ALA A 308 1.62 -18.20 9.99
C ALA A 308 2.37 -19.35 10.70
N LYS A 309 3.06 -20.19 9.92
CA LYS A 309 3.88 -21.28 10.48
C LYS A 309 4.99 -20.78 11.42
N ARG A 310 5.66 -19.68 11.05
CA ARG A 310 6.74 -19.10 11.86
C ARG A 310 6.21 -18.54 13.18
N CYS A 311 5.03 -17.90 13.18
CA CYS A 311 4.39 -17.39 14.40
C CYS A 311 3.70 -18.50 15.23
N GLY A 312 3.72 -19.77 14.77
CA GLY A 312 3.03 -20.86 15.45
C GLY A 312 1.51 -20.78 15.36
N LEU A 313 0.97 -19.99 14.43
CA LEU A 313 -0.45 -19.75 14.26
C LEU A 313 -1.05 -20.55 13.08
N SER A 314 -2.32 -20.87 13.20
CA SER A 314 -3.09 -21.43 12.08
C SER A 314 -3.43 -20.33 11.05
N LEU A 315 -3.64 -20.73 9.79
CA LEU A 315 -3.89 -19.79 8.69
C LEU A 315 -5.23 -19.05 8.83
N ASP A 316 -6.19 -19.60 9.55
CA ASP A 316 -7.47 -18.92 9.85
C ASP A 316 -7.31 -17.68 10.74
N ARG A 317 -6.18 -17.52 11.44
CA ARG A 317 -5.80 -16.28 12.14
C ARG A 317 -5.30 -15.19 11.18
N PHE A 318 -5.20 -15.47 9.88
CA PHE A 318 -4.79 -14.52 8.85
C PHE A 318 -5.93 -14.20 7.91
N GLN A 319 -6.06 -12.92 7.52
CA GLN A 319 -6.96 -12.51 6.46
C GLN A 319 -6.30 -12.77 5.11
N VAL A 320 -6.85 -13.67 4.32
CA VAL A 320 -6.34 -14.01 2.98
C VAL A 320 -7.38 -13.64 1.93
N SER A 321 -7.02 -12.75 1.00
CA SER A 321 -7.91 -12.28 -0.07
C SER A 321 -7.22 -12.20 -1.45
N ILE A 322 -5.97 -12.65 -1.53
CA ILE A 322 -5.13 -12.54 -2.74
C ILE A 322 -5.72 -13.31 -3.95
N GLY A 323 -6.47 -14.38 -3.69
CA GLY A 323 -6.95 -15.28 -4.75
C GLY A 323 -7.77 -14.59 -5.84
N GLU A 324 -8.54 -13.57 -5.50
CA GLU A 324 -9.48 -12.90 -6.41
C GLU A 324 -9.04 -11.51 -6.87
N ARG A 325 -7.93 -11.00 -6.34
CA ARG A 325 -7.54 -9.59 -6.53
C ARG A 325 -6.11 -9.41 -7.02
N GLY A 326 -5.28 -10.44 -6.83
CA GLY A 326 -3.84 -10.32 -7.03
C GLY A 326 -3.20 -9.38 -6.01
N ASN A 327 -1.98 -8.96 -6.32
CA ASN A 327 -1.21 -8.02 -5.50
C ASN A 327 -1.47 -6.58 -5.98
N ALA A 328 -2.18 -5.79 -5.21
CA ALA A 328 -2.41 -4.35 -5.42
C ALA A 328 -1.55 -3.47 -4.48
N SER A 329 -0.32 -3.90 -4.16
CA SER A 329 0.67 -3.14 -3.36
C SER A 329 0.09 -2.56 -2.06
N SER A 330 0.18 -1.23 -1.87
CA SER A 330 -0.27 -0.52 -0.66
C SER A 330 -1.78 -0.65 -0.40
N ALA A 331 -2.60 -0.94 -1.42
CA ALA A 331 -4.03 -1.15 -1.29
C ALA A 331 -4.41 -2.49 -0.64
N CYS A 332 -3.50 -3.48 -0.65
CA CYS A 332 -3.81 -4.83 -0.17
C CYS A 332 -4.29 -4.88 1.28
N VAL A 333 -3.56 -4.21 2.18
CA VAL A 333 -3.87 -4.24 3.62
C VAL A 333 -5.21 -3.57 3.93
N PRO A 334 -5.50 -2.33 3.50
CA PRO A 334 -6.79 -1.69 3.80
C PRO A 334 -7.97 -2.39 3.12
N MET A 335 -7.81 -2.96 1.92
CA MET A 335 -8.87 -3.77 1.30
C MET A 335 -9.16 -5.05 2.10
N ALA A 336 -8.13 -5.77 2.54
CA ALA A 336 -8.28 -6.97 3.35
C ALA A 336 -8.85 -6.65 4.75
N LEU A 337 -8.52 -5.48 5.30
CA LEU A 337 -9.09 -4.97 6.54
C LEU A 337 -10.61 -4.73 6.40
N SER A 338 -11.02 -4.07 5.30
CA SER A 338 -12.45 -3.87 5.00
C SER A 338 -13.20 -5.20 4.93
N ASP A 339 -12.63 -6.22 4.24
CA ASP A 339 -13.22 -7.56 4.20
C ASP A 339 -13.39 -8.19 5.59
N ALA A 340 -12.39 -8.02 6.45
CA ALA A 340 -12.42 -8.60 7.78
C ALA A 340 -13.51 -7.98 8.67
N TYR A 341 -13.73 -6.68 8.55
CA TYR A 341 -14.84 -6.01 9.23
C TYR A 341 -16.20 -6.41 8.64
N GLU A 342 -16.38 -6.35 7.32
CA GLU A 342 -17.62 -6.70 6.64
C GLU A 342 -18.07 -8.15 6.92
N SER A 343 -17.10 -9.08 7.01
CA SER A 343 -17.38 -10.49 7.32
C SER A 343 -17.55 -10.79 8.82
N GLY A 344 -17.42 -9.78 9.68
CA GLY A 344 -17.56 -9.93 11.14
C GLY A 344 -16.41 -10.68 11.82
N ARG A 345 -15.27 -10.82 11.14
CA ARG A 345 -14.05 -11.44 11.70
C ARG A 345 -13.38 -10.58 12.76
N ILE A 346 -13.64 -9.27 12.73
CA ILE A 346 -13.14 -8.26 13.68
C ILE A 346 -14.34 -7.69 14.44
N GLN A 347 -14.24 -7.64 15.76
CA GLN A 347 -15.25 -7.13 16.66
C GLN A 347 -14.63 -6.22 17.72
N LYS A 348 -15.45 -5.43 18.39
CA LYS A 348 -14.99 -4.53 19.46
C LYS A 348 -14.26 -5.31 20.57
N GLY A 349 -13.08 -4.81 20.94
CA GLY A 349 -12.17 -5.42 21.93
C GLY A 349 -11.19 -6.42 21.33
N ASP A 350 -11.29 -6.77 20.04
CA ASP A 350 -10.32 -7.63 19.38
C ASP A 350 -9.00 -6.89 19.15
N LYS A 351 -7.88 -7.58 19.34
CA LYS A 351 -6.57 -7.09 18.95
C LYS A 351 -6.24 -7.59 17.54
N VAL A 352 -5.83 -6.66 16.68
CA VAL A 352 -5.59 -6.90 15.25
C VAL A 352 -4.22 -6.37 14.85
N ILE A 353 -3.47 -7.16 14.06
CA ILE A 353 -2.21 -6.70 13.48
C ILE A 353 -2.39 -6.47 11.98
N LEU A 354 -2.06 -5.26 11.53
CA LEU A 354 -1.84 -4.95 10.12
C LEU A 354 -0.35 -5.08 9.84
N VAL A 355 0.05 -5.82 8.80
CA VAL A 355 1.48 -6.05 8.52
C VAL A 355 1.77 -6.06 7.04
N ALA A 356 2.86 -5.40 6.65
CA ALA A 356 3.32 -5.35 5.26
C ALA A 356 4.84 -5.35 5.13
N PHE A 357 5.29 -5.67 3.93
CA PHE A 357 6.66 -5.54 3.45
C PHE A 357 6.61 -5.07 1.99
N GLY A 358 7.69 -4.47 1.49
CA GLY A 358 7.72 -3.94 0.13
C GLY A 358 9.12 -3.61 -0.36
N GLY A 359 9.17 -3.05 -1.56
CA GLY A 359 10.41 -2.51 -2.13
C GLY A 359 11.02 -1.43 -1.24
N GLY A 360 12.36 -1.32 -1.31
CA GLY A 360 13.06 -0.32 -0.55
C GLY A 360 14.31 -0.81 0.19
N LEU A 361 14.44 -2.00 0.81
CA LEU A 361 13.36 -2.86 1.25
C LEU A 361 12.67 -2.29 2.49
N THR A 362 11.35 -2.42 2.56
CA THR A 362 10.57 -1.86 3.67
C THR A 362 9.76 -2.93 4.37
N SER A 363 9.55 -2.78 5.66
CA SER A 363 8.62 -3.60 6.43
C SER A 363 7.96 -2.78 7.54
N GLY A 364 6.79 -3.20 7.97
CA GLY A 364 6.11 -2.55 9.09
C GLY A 364 4.87 -3.28 9.54
N ALA A 365 4.45 -2.96 10.76
CA ALA A 365 3.21 -3.45 11.33
C ALA A 365 2.58 -2.41 12.26
N VAL A 366 1.26 -2.51 12.41
CA VAL A 366 0.46 -1.76 13.39
C VAL A 366 -0.35 -2.77 14.16
N LEU A 367 -0.22 -2.80 15.48
CA LEU A 367 -1.09 -3.53 16.39
C LEU A 367 -2.09 -2.54 16.99
N TYR A 368 -3.36 -2.83 16.86
CA TYR A 368 -4.42 -2.00 17.45
C TYR A 368 -5.49 -2.87 18.12
N GLU A 369 -6.21 -2.26 19.06
CA GLU A 369 -7.42 -2.82 19.68
C GLU A 369 -8.64 -2.05 19.17
N VAL A 370 -9.66 -2.79 18.77
CA VAL A 370 -10.88 -2.26 18.14
C VAL A 370 -11.80 -1.59 19.17
#